data_b876bf1a0b142a3bc36e774d9d038841
#
_entry.id   b876bf1a0b142a3bc36e774d9d038841
#
_cell.length_a   1.000
_cell.length_b   1.000
_cell.length_c   1.000
_cell.angle_alpha   90.00
_cell.angle_beta   90.00
_cell.angle_gamma   90.00
#
_symmetry.space_group_name_H-M   'P 1'
#
loop_
_entity.id
_entity.type
_entity.pdbx_description
1 polymer ?
#
loop_
_entity_poly.entity_id
_entity_poly.type
_entity_poly.pdbx_seq_one_letter_code
_entity_poly.pdbx_strand_id
1 'polypeptide(L)'
;MKHRRFTLLFVMLIVWTMLPAFASAASTITLRGGTDAPLKIFAGHSYALSVSGRNVKWYTSNKSVATIGVTTGRLCPSAPGTVTITAKDRKTGETVATKTFKVLLRASRISVEPETLTLYLYDVFTLNASLHPGNSTDVVKFFSNDKDIVSVGMISGKVTARAIGETTITVYAMGEKTYSKTNKSNRVTTVKVIVTEKPEPTPTPVPGPELTNRFYQIEVSPPYISVF
;
A
#
# COMPACT_ATOMS: atom_id res chain seq x y z
N MET A 1 69.44 73.55 -4.92
CA MET A 1 68.95 72.94 -3.67
C MET A 1 67.67 72.20 -3.99
N LYS A 2 67.67 70.84 -3.98
CA LYS A 2 66.49 70.03 -4.36
C LYS A 2 65.88 69.42 -3.05
N HIS A 3 64.69 69.83 -2.71
CA HIS A 3 63.94 69.29 -1.64
C HIS A 3 63.26 67.97 -2.09
N ARG A 4 63.69 66.80 -1.54
CA ARG A 4 63.01 65.51 -1.71
C ARG A 4 61.89 65.43 -0.66
N ARG A 5 60.66 65.44 -1.17
CA ARG A 5 59.49 65.15 -0.33
C ARG A 5 59.41 63.63 -0.11
N PHE A 6 59.49 63.19 1.14
CA PHE A 6 59.32 61.85 1.55
C PHE A 6 57.81 61.61 1.78
N THR A 7 57.16 60.86 0.89
CA THR A 7 55.76 60.51 1.05
C THR A 7 55.73 59.23 1.90
N LEU A 8 55.28 59.33 3.17
CA LEU A 8 54.99 58.18 4.00
C LEU A 8 53.77 57.46 3.51
N LEU A 9 53.95 56.26 2.94
CA LEU A 9 52.83 55.35 2.58
C LEU A 9 52.41 54.61 3.86
N PHE A 10 51.25 54.99 4.40
CA PHE A 10 50.66 54.31 5.54
C PHE A 10 49.97 53.02 5.02
N VAL A 11 50.67 51.87 5.07
CA VAL A 11 50.08 50.58 4.76
C VAL A 11 49.26 50.15 5.97
N MET A 12 47.92 50.36 5.86
CA MET A 12 46.97 49.86 6.83
C MET A 12 46.81 48.37 6.60
N LEU A 13 47.54 47.59 7.43
CA LEU A 13 47.42 46.13 7.46
C LEU A 13 46.07 45.75 8.12
N ILE A 14 45.03 45.49 7.30
CA ILE A 14 43.78 44.91 7.79
C ILE A 14 44.06 43.46 8.13
N VAL A 15 44.36 43.19 9.38
CA VAL A 15 44.40 41.84 9.94
C VAL A 15 42.93 41.40 10.04
N TRP A 16 42.42 40.74 9.01
CA TRP A 16 41.17 40.03 9.09
C TRP A 16 41.37 38.76 9.94
N THR A 17 41.12 38.88 11.25
CA THR A 17 41.07 37.76 12.14
C THR A 17 39.91 36.88 11.68
N MET A 18 40.25 35.84 10.92
CA MET A 18 39.31 34.71 10.70
C MET A 18 39.03 34.12 12.10
N LEU A 19 37.94 34.56 12.74
CA LEU A 19 37.37 33.78 13.82
C LEU A 19 37.00 32.44 13.20
N PRO A 20 37.49 31.31 13.72
CA PRO A 20 36.96 30.02 13.36
C PRO A 20 35.47 30.06 13.69
N ALA A 21 34.61 30.01 12.66
CA ALA A 21 33.23 29.71 12.87
C ALA A 21 33.20 28.33 13.57
N PHE A 22 33.01 28.33 14.87
CA PHE A 22 32.69 27.10 15.57
C PHE A 22 31.37 26.59 14.95
N ALA A 23 31.50 25.69 14.01
CA ALA A 23 30.37 24.92 13.54
C ALA A 23 29.82 24.19 14.75
N SER A 24 28.83 24.79 15.40
CA SER A 24 28.09 24.13 16.47
C SER A 24 27.55 22.86 15.83
N ALA A 25 28.02 21.72 16.30
CA ALA A 25 27.53 20.44 15.84
C ALA A 25 26.00 20.49 15.89
N ALA A 26 25.36 20.30 14.72
CA ALA A 26 23.91 20.39 14.61
C ALA A 26 23.31 19.41 15.62
N SER A 27 22.54 19.92 16.57
CA SER A 27 21.89 19.09 17.57
C SER A 27 20.92 18.16 16.87
N THR A 28 20.94 16.88 17.23
CA THR A 28 20.05 15.86 16.64
C THR A 28 18.83 15.61 17.52
N ILE A 29 17.70 15.31 16.91
CA ILE A 29 16.50 14.85 17.62
C ILE A 29 16.64 13.34 17.84
N THR A 30 16.68 12.94 19.11
CA THR A 30 16.77 11.55 19.55
C THR A 30 15.50 11.13 20.29
N LEU A 31 15.33 9.84 20.52
CA LEU A 31 14.38 9.35 21.52
C LEU A 31 14.93 9.66 22.92
N ARG A 32 14.03 9.83 23.89
CA ARG A 32 14.43 9.98 25.28
C ARG A 32 15.16 8.70 25.72
N GLY A 33 16.41 8.83 26.13
CA GLY A 33 17.32 7.71 26.39
C GLY A 33 18.51 7.66 25.42
N GLY A 34 18.61 8.61 24.46
CA GLY A 34 19.82 8.85 23.66
C GLY A 34 19.91 8.06 22.36
N THR A 35 18.94 7.20 22.04
CA THR A 35 18.93 6.51 20.75
C THR A 35 18.37 7.40 19.64
N ASP A 36 18.91 7.28 18.44
CA ASP A 36 18.38 8.01 17.28
C ASP A 36 16.91 7.71 17.04
N ALA A 37 16.10 8.78 16.87
CA ALA A 37 14.70 8.62 16.54
C ALA A 37 14.55 8.03 15.12
N PRO A 38 13.78 6.94 14.94
CA PRO A 38 13.62 6.31 13.62
C PRO A 38 12.93 7.27 12.65
N LEU A 39 13.31 7.21 11.36
CA LEU A 39 12.67 8.04 10.33
C LEU A 39 11.23 7.61 10.04
N LYS A 40 10.89 6.33 10.28
CA LYS A 40 9.54 5.76 10.12
C LYS A 40 8.94 5.48 11.48
N ILE A 41 7.77 6.06 11.76
CA ILE A 41 7.01 5.91 12.99
C ILE A 41 5.58 5.47 12.68
N PHE A 42 4.88 4.95 13.67
CA PHE A 42 3.54 4.39 13.46
C PHE A 42 2.48 5.26 14.13
N ALA A 43 1.37 5.47 13.44
CA ALA A 43 0.17 6.07 14.01
C ALA A 43 -0.36 5.21 15.17
N GLY A 44 -0.95 5.85 16.16
CA GLY A 44 -1.45 5.20 17.37
C GLY A 44 -0.37 4.90 18.43
N HIS A 45 0.91 5.15 18.14
CA HIS A 45 2.00 5.04 19.13
C HIS A 45 2.41 6.42 19.66
N SER A 46 3.18 6.46 20.74
CA SER A 46 3.77 7.71 21.23
C SER A 46 5.28 7.58 21.37
N TYR A 47 5.97 8.66 21.02
CA TYR A 47 7.43 8.73 21.02
C TYR A 47 7.87 9.92 21.87
N ALA A 48 8.72 9.70 22.85
CA ALA A 48 9.29 10.78 23.65
C ALA A 48 10.60 11.26 22.99
N LEU A 49 10.57 12.48 22.44
CA LEU A 49 11.72 13.08 21.78
C LEU A 49 12.54 13.94 22.76
N SER A 50 13.83 14.03 22.49
CA SER A 50 14.77 14.88 23.23
C SER A 50 15.82 15.47 22.29
N VAL A 51 16.41 16.58 22.72
CA VAL A 51 17.64 17.16 22.15
C VAL A 51 18.65 17.28 23.29
N SER A 52 19.84 16.69 23.10
CA SER A 52 20.84 16.61 24.13
C SER A 52 21.25 17.99 24.66
N GLY A 53 21.29 18.15 26.00
CA GLY A 53 21.77 19.34 26.67
C GLY A 53 20.95 20.61 26.45
N ARG A 54 19.75 20.53 25.88
CA ARG A 54 18.93 21.69 25.49
C ARG A 54 17.54 21.67 26.11
N ASN A 55 17.13 22.83 26.61
CA ASN A 55 15.74 23.07 27.01
C ASN A 55 14.99 23.72 25.85
N VAL A 56 14.14 22.93 25.18
CA VAL A 56 13.52 23.31 23.89
C VAL A 56 12.00 23.41 23.99
N LYS A 57 11.41 24.16 23.07
CA LYS A 57 9.99 24.09 22.69
C LYS A 57 9.85 23.33 21.37
N TRP A 58 8.84 22.47 21.31
CA TRP A 58 8.61 21.59 20.18
C TRP A 58 7.47 22.08 19.29
N TYR A 59 7.63 21.95 17.99
CA TYR A 59 6.66 22.33 16.97
C TYR A 59 6.51 21.22 15.94
N THR A 60 5.31 21.10 15.40
CA THR A 60 4.98 20.19 14.31
C THR A 60 4.56 20.98 13.08
N SER A 61 4.98 20.55 11.90
CA SER A 61 4.57 21.15 10.63
C SER A 61 3.13 20.79 10.25
N ASN A 62 2.60 19.66 10.77
CA ASN A 62 1.26 19.20 10.43
C ASN A 62 0.62 18.46 11.61
N LYS A 63 -0.31 19.13 12.28
CA LYS A 63 -1.05 18.60 13.44
C LYS A 63 -2.04 17.49 13.08
N SER A 64 -2.50 17.41 11.84
CA SER A 64 -3.40 16.33 11.40
C SER A 64 -2.66 15.01 11.20
N VAL A 65 -1.34 15.04 10.94
CA VAL A 65 -0.49 13.85 10.84
C VAL A 65 0.05 13.45 12.21
N ALA A 66 0.59 14.42 12.96
CA ALA A 66 1.10 14.17 14.31
C ALA A 66 1.07 15.42 15.16
N THR A 67 0.66 15.27 16.43
CA THR A 67 0.78 16.30 17.46
C THR A 67 2.03 16.10 18.32
N ILE A 68 2.54 17.18 18.90
CA ILE A 68 3.68 17.11 19.82
C ILE A 68 3.45 18.00 21.04
N GLY A 69 3.76 17.48 22.22
CA GLY A 69 3.72 18.27 23.43
C GLY A 69 4.84 19.32 23.45
N VAL A 70 4.46 20.60 23.43
CA VAL A 70 5.37 21.75 23.26
C VAL A 70 6.54 21.74 24.25
N THR A 71 6.30 21.28 25.48
CA THR A 71 7.32 21.25 26.55
C THR A 71 7.82 19.85 26.84
N THR A 72 7.02 18.83 26.55
CA THR A 72 7.33 17.44 26.91
C THR A 72 8.07 16.68 25.82
N GLY A 73 7.99 17.13 24.57
CA GLY A 73 8.53 16.41 23.40
C GLY A 73 7.81 15.09 23.10
N ARG A 74 6.62 14.87 23.69
CA ARG A 74 5.82 13.68 23.41
C ARG A 74 5.14 13.83 22.05
N LEU A 75 5.64 13.09 21.06
CA LEU A 75 5.10 13.01 19.71
C LEU A 75 4.03 11.92 19.64
N CYS A 76 2.84 12.28 19.15
CA CYS A 76 1.67 11.41 19.01
C CYS A 76 1.21 11.42 17.55
N PRO A 77 1.69 10.51 16.69
CA PRO A 77 1.23 10.36 15.33
C PRO A 77 -0.20 9.78 15.30
N SER A 78 -1.08 10.36 14.47
CA SER A 78 -2.49 9.99 14.38
C SER A 78 -2.91 9.54 12.97
N ALA A 79 -2.27 10.05 11.92
CA ALA A 79 -2.60 9.74 10.54
C ALA A 79 -1.34 9.48 9.70
N PRO A 80 -1.44 8.69 8.61
CA PRO A 80 -0.31 8.47 7.71
C PRO A 80 0.07 9.77 6.99
N GLY A 81 1.36 9.94 6.72
CA GLY A 81 1.86 11.11 6.02
C GLY A 81 3.29 11.45 6.43
N THR A 82 3.74 12.63 6.03
CA THR A 82 5.06 13.15 6.39
C THR A 82 4.88 14.35 7.31
N VAL A 83 5.67 14.42 8.37
CA VAL A 83 5.65 15.50 9.36
C VAL A 83 7.08 15.90 9.74
N THR A 84 7.35 17.19 9.78
CA THR A 84 8.61 17.73 10.26
C THR A 84 8.43 18.26 11.69
N ILE A 85 9.26 17.78 12.59
CA ILE A 85 9.30 18.23 13.97
C ILE A 85 10.50 19.17 14.13
N THR A 86 10.24 20.33 14.73
CA THR A 86 11.23 21.38 14.97
C THR A 86 11.37 21.59 16.47
N ALA A 87 12.61 21.55 16.94
CA ALA A 87 12.99 21.94 18.29
C ALA A 87 13.60 23.35 18.27
N LYS A 88 13.05 24.27 19.05
CA LYS A 88 13.54 25.63 19.21
C LYS A 88 14.05 25.84 20.63
N ASP A 89 15.17 26.51 20.77
CA ASP A 89 15.68 26.92 22.10
C ASP A 89 14.61 27.74 22.84
N ARG A 90 14.42 27.44 24.11
CA ARG A 90 13.36 28.09 24.89
C ARG A 90 13.66 29.55 25.20
N LYS A 91 14.95 29.94 25.29
CA LYS A 91 15.38 31.29 25.64
C LYS A 91 15.49 32.18 24.39
N THR A 92 16.20 31.69 23.35
CA THR A 92 16.51 32.48 22.15
C THR A 92 15.41 32.36 21.08
N GLY A 93 14.63 31.28 21.06
CA GLY A 93 13.63 30.99 20.01
C GLY A 93 14.26 30.43 18.73
N GLU A 94 15.57 30.30 18.67
CA GLU A 94 16.28 29.78 17.52
C GLU A 94 16.02 28.29 17.30
N THR A 95 16.02 27.88 16.04
CA THR A 95 15.90 26.46 15.69
C THR A 95 17.21 25.74 16.00
N VAL A 96 17.16 24.77 16.90
CA VAL A 96 18.33 23.97 17.29
C VAL A 96 18.38 22.61 16.60
N ALA A 97 17.23 22.07 16.21
CA ALA A 97 17.16 20.81 15.47
C ALA A 97 15.83 20.66 14.73
N THR A 98 15.88 19.95 13.61
CA THR A 98 14.69 19.53 12.85
C THR A 98 14.82 18.06 12.49
N LYS A 99 13.69 17.35 12.40
CA LYS A 99 13.65 15.97 11.91
C LYS A 99 12.32 15.68 11.23
N THR A 100 12.39 15.07 10.05
CA THR A 100 11.23 14.67 9.29
C THR A 100 10.95 13.19 9.51
N PHE A 101 9.69 12.88 9.80
CA PHE A 101 9.19 11.53 10.05
C PHE A 101 8.20 11.14 8.98
N LYS A 102 8.30 9.89 8.50
CA LYS A 102 7.23 9.24 7.73
C LYS A 102 6.34 8.47 8.71
N VAL A 103 5.10 8.90 8.84
CA VAL A 103 4.10 8.22 9.67
C VAL A 103 3.42 7.14 8.84
N LEU A 104 3.42 5.92 9.34
CA LEU A 104 2.80 4.75 8.76
C LEU A 104 1.56 4.37 9.56
N LEU A 105 0.51 3.92 8.88
CA LEU A 105 -0.69 3.37 9.49
C LEU A 105 -0.87 1.92 9.06
N ARG A 106 -0.86 1.01 10.04
CA ARG A 106 -1.06 -0.42 9.78
C ARG A 106 -2.54 -0.75 9.61
N ALA A 107 -2.83 -1.68 8.71
CA ALA A 107 -4.17 -2.24 8.61
C ALA A 107 -4.52 -3.00 9.90
N SER A 108 -5.72 -2.80 10.40
CA SER A 108 -6.29 -3.59 11.48
C SER A 108 -6.95 -4.87 10.96
N ARG A 109 -7.48 -4.81 9.73
CA ARG A 109 -8.16 -5.90 9.04
C ARG A 109 -7.94 -5.81 7.53
N ILE A 110 -7.99 -6.96 6.87
CA ILE A 110 -8.09 -7.09 5.40
C ILE A 110 -9.35 -7.89 5.07
N SER A 111 -10.09 -7.48 4.07
CA SER A 111 -11.22 -8.22 3.51
C SER A 111 -11.01 -8.44 2.02
N VAL A 112 -11.52 -9.56 1.52
CA VAL A 112 -11.46 -9.95 0.10
C VAL A 112 -12.81 -10.53 -0.29
N GLU A 113 -13.26 -10.21 -1.46
CA GLU A 113 -14.49 -10.75 -2.03
C GLU A 113 -14.21 -11.28 -3.45
N PRO A 114 -14.80 -12.44 -3.79
CA PRO A 114 -15.59 -13.34 -2.95
C PRO A 114 -14.72 -14.17 -1.98
N GLU A 115 -15.30 -14.67 -0.89
CA GLU A 115 -14.61 -15.59 0.04
C GLU A 115 -14.40 -16.99 -0.56
N THR A 116 -15.29 -17.38 -1.50
CA THR A 116 -15.16 -18.60 -2.30
C THR A 116 -15.31 -18.24 -3.77
N LEU A 117 -14.35 -18.66 -4.58
CA LEU A 117 -14.28 -18.40 -6.00
C LEU A 117 -14.35 -19.70 -6.78
N THR A 118 -15.39 -19.88 -7.61
CA THR A 118 -15.50 -21.01 -8.52
C THR A 118 -15.11 -20.55 -9.93
N LEU A 119 -14.21 -21.28 -10.56
CA LEU A 119 -13.70 -21.00 -11.90
C LEU A 119 -13.80 -22.26 -12.77
N TYR A 120 -13.95 -22.08 -14.07
CA TYR A 120 -13.68 -23.15 -15.01
C TYR A 120 -12.18 -23.22 -15.34
N LEU A 121 -11.75 -24.37 -15.82
CA LEU A 121 -10.38 -24.55 -16.28
C LEU A 121 -10.01 -23.48 -17.32
N TYR A 122 -8.85 -22.83 -17.12
CA TYR A 122 -8.30 -21.70 -17.89
C TYR A 122 -9.00 -20.34 -17.68
N ASP A 123 -10.03 -20.28 -16.87
CA ASP A 123 -10.64 -18.99 -16.51
C ASP A 123 -9.66 -18.07 -15.80
N VAL A 124 -9.91 -16.78 -15.97
CA VAL A 124 -9.15 -15.71 -15.33
C VAL A 124 -10.10 -14.81 -14.54
N PHE A 125 -9.74 -14.52 -13.30
CA PHE A 125 -10.49 -13.64 -12.41
C PHE A 125 -9.54 -12.70 -11.67
N THR A 126 -9.98 -11.50 -11.29
CA THR A 126 -9.17 -10.58 -10.48
C THR A 126 -9.79 -10.41 -9.10
N LEU A 127 -9.09 -10.89 -8.08
CA LEU A 127 -9.47 -10.67 -6.68
C LEU A 127 -9.17 -9.22 -6.28
N ASN A 128 -10.14 -8.60 -5.63
CA ASN A 128 -9.99 -7.29 -5.02
C ASN A 128 -9.95 -7.42 -3.50
N ALA A 129 -9.00 -6.75 -2.88
CA ALA A 129 -8.86 -6.73 -1.43
C ALA A 129 -8.96 -5.30 -0.89
N SER A 130 -9.63 -5.14 0.23
CA SER A 130 -9.80 -3.87 0.93
C SER A 130 -9.10 -3.89 2.28
N LEU A 131 -8.37 -2.82 2.59
CA LEU A 131 -7.72 -2.63 3.88
C LEU A 131 -8.59 -1.76 4.79
N HIS A 132 -8.59 -2.06 6.08
CA HIS A 132 -9.25 -1.25 7.10
C HIS A 132 -8.24 -0.82 8.17
N PRO A 133 -8.13 0.48 8.46
CA PRO A 133 -8.79 1.58 7.74
C PRO A 133 -8.29 1.72 6.31
N GLY A 134 -9.12 2.28 5.40
CA GLY A 134 -8.81 2.39 3.97
C GLY A 134 -7.60 3.26 3.62
N ASN A 135 -7.17 4.12 4.54
CA ASN A 135 -5.95 4.92 4.44
C ASN A 135 -4.70 4.22 5.04
N SER A 136 -4.77 2.90 5.29
CA SER A 136 -3.61 2.12 5.70
C SER A 136 -2.46 2.24 4.69
N THR A 137 -1.23 2.22 5.19
CA THR A 137 0.00 2.23 4.38
C THR A 137 0.52 0.83 4.07
N ASP A 138 -0.19 -0.21 4.49
CA ASP A 138 0.16 -1.58 4.17
C ASP A 138 -0.11 -1.89 2.69
N VAL A 139 0.60 -2.88 2.15
CA VAL A 139 0.48 -3.34 0.77
C VAL A 139 -0.18 -4.71 0.77
N VAL A 140 -1.16 -4.91 -0.12
CA VAL A 140 -1.80 -6.22 -0.31
C VAL A 140 -0.91 -7.12 -1.16
N LYS A 141 -0.80 -8.39 -0.75
CA LYS A 141 -0.09 -9.44 -1.48
C LYS A 141 -0.91 -10.71 -1.48
N PHE A 142 -0.97 -11.36 -2.65
CA PHE A 142 -1.70 -12.59 -2.91
C PHE A 142 -0.73 -13.76 -3.11
N PHE A 143 -1.04 -14.92 -2.54
CA PHE A 143 -0.23 -16.13 -2.69
C PHE A 143 -1.14 -17.34 -2.84
N SER A 144 -0.97 -18.10 -3.91
CA SER A 144 -1.60 -19.40 -4.05
C SER A 144 -0.88 -20.42 -3.17
N ASN A 145 -1.64 -21.27 -2.47
CA ASN A 145 -1.10 -22.37 -1.71
C ASN A 145 -0.80 -23.58 -2.59
N ASP A 146 -1.47 -23.68 -3.75
CA ASP A 146 -1.13 -24.64 -4.81
C ASP A 146 -1.13 -23.93 -6.17
N LYS A 147 0.06 -23.77 -6.75
CA LYS A 147 0.27 -23.07 -8.01
C LYS A 147 -0.04 -23.94 -9.23
N ASP A 148 -0.13 -25.25 -9.06
CA ASP A 148 -0.44 -26.19 -10.13
C ASP A 148 -1.94 -26.13 -10.42
N ILE A 149 -2.78 -25.97 -9.38
CA ILE A 149 -4.23 -25.78 -9.52
C ILE A 149 -4.55 -24.33 -9.93
N VAL A 150 -3.96 -23.33 -9.22
CA VAL A 150 -4.25 -21.92 -9.45
C VAL A 150 -2.99 -21.08 -9.31
N SER A 151 -2.68 -20.26 -10.31
CA SER A 151 -1.69 -19.19 -10.15
C SER A 151 -2.35 -17.86 -9.83
N VAL A 152 -1.67 -17.02 -9.03
CA VAL A 152 -2.14 -15.67 -8.70
C VAL A 152 -1.03 -14.64 -8.85
N GLY A 153 -1.35 -13.51 -9.46
CA GLY A 153 -0.44 -12.35 -9.51
C GLY A 153 -0.29 -11.75 -8.12
N MET A 154 0.93 -11.78 -7.58
CA MET A 154 1.22 -11.39 -6.19
C MET A 154 0.74 -9.98 -5.80
N ILE A 155 0.71 -9.04 -6.75
CA ILE A 155 0.28 -7.65 -6.52
C ILE A 155 -1.07 -7.38 -7.19
N SER A 156 -1.29 -7.94 -8.39
CA SER A 156 -2.46 -7.66 -9.19
C SER A 156 -3.71 -8.41 -8.74
N GLY A 157 -3.56 -9.49 -7.95
CA GLY A 157 -4.68 -10.36 -7.59
C GLY A 157 -5.25 -11.15 -8.78
N LYS A 158 -4.61 -11.12 -9.97
CA LYS A 158 -5.06 -11.85 -11.16
C LYS A 158 -4.89 -13.34 -10.94
N VAL A 159 -5.99 -14.05 -10.81
CA VAL A 159 -6.10 -15.50 -10.65
C VAL A 159 -6.24 -16.15 -12.00
N THR A 160 -5.54 -17.26 -12.26
CA THR A 160 -5.66 -18.08 -13.46
C THR A 160 -5.82 -19.55 -13.04
N ALA A 161 -6.92 -20.18 -13.44
CA ALA A 161 -7.15 -21.59 -13.21
C ALA A 161 -6.28 -22.44 -14.16
N ARG A 162 -5.55 -23.42 -13.61
CA ARG A 162 -4.57 -24.23 -14.38
C ARG A 162 -4.91 -25.72 -14.40
N ALA A 163 -5.48 -26.22 -13.33
CA ALA A 163 -5.94 -27.60 -13.22
C ALA A 163 -7.21 -27.69 -12.37
N ILE A 164 -8.00 -28.71 -12.63
CA ILE A 164 -9.18 -29.03 -11.84
C ILE A 164 -8.77 -29.41 -10.44
N GLY A 165 -9.50 -28.91 -9.43
CA GLY A 165 -9.23 -29.18 -8.03
C GLY A 165 -9.59 -28.01 -7.12
N GLU A 166 -9.24 -28.13 -5.85
CA GLU A 166 -9.48 -27.11 -4.85
C GLU A 166 -8.16 -26.63 -4.23
N THR A 167 -8.05 -25.34 -4.01
CA THR A 167 -6.92 -24.72 -3.31
C THR A 167 -7.38 -23.47 -2.56
N THR A 168 -6.47 -22.83 -1.87
CA THR A 168 -6.72 -21.53 -1.24
C THR A 168 -5.70 -20.50 -1.69
N ILE A 169 -6.14 -19.25 -1.81
CA ILE A 169 -5.29 -18.09 -1.98
C ILE A 169 -5.21 -17.38 -0.64
N THR A 170 -4.00 -17.24 -0.09
CA THR A 170 -3.75 -16.48 1.12
C THR A 170 -3.41 -15.04 0.77
N VAL A 171 -4.11 -14.10 1.38
CA VAL A 171 -3.98 -12.67 1.13
C VAL A 171 -3.46 -11.98 2.38
N TYR A 172 -2.39 -11.22 2.23
CA TYR A 172 -1.72 -10.52 3.31
C TYR A 172 -1.79 -9.00 3.14
N ALA A 173 -2.06 -8.29 4.22
CA ALA A 173 -1.71 -6.88 4.34
C ALA A 173 -0.33 -6.77 4.99
N MET A 174 0.67 -6.38 4.23
CA MET A 174 2.08 -6.35 4.65
C MET A 174 2.59 -4.91 4.72
N GLY A 175 3.29 -4.57 5.81
CA GLY A 175 4.01 -3.29 5.90
C GLY A 175 5.26 -3.27 5.05
N GLU A 176 5.72 -2.09 4.70
CA GLU A 176 6.84 -1.82 3.78
C GLU A 176 8.16 -2.57 4.09
N LYS A 177 8.41 -2.92 5.35
CA LYS A 177 9.62 -3.67 5.78
C LYS A 177 9.37 -5.16 6.02
N THR A 178 8.17 -5.65 5.82
CA THR A 178 7.78 -6.98 6.29
C THR A 178 7.15 -7.82 5.18
N TYR A 179 7.87 -7.98 4.07
CA TYR A 179 7.46 -8.88 2.99
C TYR A 179 7.61 -10.37 3.33
N SER A 180 7.74 -10.71 4.61
CA SER A 180 7.78 -12.10 5.07
C SER A 180 6.39 -12.60 5.42
N LYS A 181 5.98 -13.73 4.87
CA LYS A 181 4.73 -14.43 5.21
C LYS A 181 4.63 -14.78 6.70
N THR A 182 5.77 -14.97 7.36
CA THR A 182 5.86 -15.38 8.77
C THR A 182 5.73 -14.23 9.77
N ASN A 183 5.63 -12.97 9.29
CA ASN A 183 5.51 -11.83 10.19
C ASN A 183 4.13 -11.79 10.86
N LYS A 184 4.09 -12.03 12.17
CA LYS A 184 2.87 -12.05 13.00
C LYS A 184 2.08 -10.72 13.00
N SER A 185 2.70 -9.61 12.58
CA SER A 185 2.01 -8.31 12.47
C SER A 185 1.24 -8.12 11.17
N ASN A 186 1.38 -9.03 10.19
CA ASN A 186 0.58 -9.01 8.99
C ASN A 186 -0.88 -9.36 9.30
N ARG A 187 -1.82 -8.71 8.63
CA ARG A 187 -3.21 -9.14 8.59
C ARG A 187 -3.37 -10.13 7.45
N VAL A 188 -4.13 -11.17 7.69
CA VAL A 188 -4.25 -12.32 6.77
C VAL A 188 -5.72 -12.66 6.59
N THR A 189 -6.10 -12.99 5.38
CA THR A 189 -7.36 -13.64 5.04
C THR A 189 -7.12 -14.67 3.94
N THR A 190 -8.10 -15.54 3.68
CA THR A 190 -8.00 -16.59 2.67
C THR A 190 -9.23 -16.57 1.78
N VAL A 191 -9.04 -16.97 0.52
CA VAL A 191 -10.10 -17.20 -0.47
C VAL A 191 -10.03 -18.68 -0.86
N LYS A 192 -11.13 -19.42 -0.73
CA LYS A 192 -11.24 -20.77 -1.27
C LYS A 192 -11.43 -20.67 -2.79
N VAL A 193 -10.66 -21.42 -3.56
CA VAL A 193 -10.80 -21.49 -5.01
C VAL A 193 -11.10 -22.92 -5.43
N ILE A 194 -12.16 -23.08 -6.22
CA ILE A 194 -12.61 -24.34 -6.77
C ILE A 194 -12.53 -24.22 -8.29
N VAL A 195 -11.79 -25.12 -8.94
CA VAL A 195 -11.68 -25.18 -10.39
C VAL A 195 -12.39 -26.43 -10.88
N THR A 196 -13.35 -26.24 -11.79
CA THR A 196 -14.15 -27.33 -12.39
C THR A 196 -14.02 -27.33 -13.92
N GLU A 197 -14.47 -28.38 -14.56
CA GLU A 197 -14.66 -28.40 -16.00
C GLU A 197 -15.79 -27.45 -16.41
N LYS A 198 -15.63 -26.83 -17.58
CA LYS A 198 -16.71 -26.07 -18.16
C LYS A 198 -17.81 -27.04 -18.64
N PRO A 199 -19.07 -26.84 -18.25
CA PRO A 199 -20.14 -27.70 -18.72
C PRO A 199 -20.20 -27.65 -20.25
N GLU A 200 -20.33 -28.83 -20.86
CA GLU A 200 -20.58 -28.89 -22.31
C GLU A 200 -21.92 -28.19 -22.63
N PRO A 201 -22.00 -27.45 -23.73
CA PRO A 201 -23.25 -26.85 -24.16
C PRO A 201 -24.28 -27.98 -24.35
N THR A 202 -25.40 -27.90 -23.65
CA THR A 202 -26.54 -28.82 -23.91
C THR A 202 -26.84 -28.80 -25.39
N PRO A 203 -26.80 -29.95 -26.08
CA PRO A 203 -27.09 -29.98 -27.50
C PRO A 203 -28.44 -29.32 -27.74
N THR A 204 -28.45 -28.31 -28.59
CA THR A 204 -29.70 -27.69 -29.02
C THR A 204 -30.56 -28.80 -29.60
N PRO A 205 -31.82 -29.00 -29.16
CA PRO A 205 -32.71 -30.00 -29.75
C PRO A 205 -32.71 -29.77 -31.27
N VAL A 206 -32.24 -30.76 -32.04
CA VAL A 206 -32.37 -30.75 -33.48
C VAL A 206 -33.86 -30.70 -33.73
N PRO A 207 -34.39 -29.71 -34.47
CA PRO A 207 -35.78 -29.71 -34.87
C PRO A 207 -36.05 -31.04 -35.53
N GLY A 208 -36.92 -31.84 -34.92
CA GLY A 208 -37.34 -33.09 -35.52
C GLY A 208 -37.84 -32.82 -36.96
N PRO A 209 -37.72 -33.79 -37.87
CA PRO A 209 -38.23 -33.60 -39.24
C PRO A 209 -39.67 -33.10 -39.13
N GLU A 210 -39.91 -31.95 -39.75
CA GLU A 210 -41.25 -31.38 -39.84
C GLU A 210 -42.14 -32.46 -40.44
N LEU A 211 -43.06 -33.03 -39.66
CA LEU A 211 -44.06 -33.95 -40.18
C LEU A 211 -44.93 -33.12 -41.08
N THR A 212 -44.50 -32.96 -42.35
CA THR A 212 -45.36 -32.46 -43.41
C THR A 212 -46.49 -33.47 -43.55
N ASN A 213 -47.62 -33.12 -42.97
CA ASN A 213 -48.86 -33.88 -43.03
C ASN A 213 -49.35 -33.90 -44.54
N ARG A 214 -48.72 -34.77 -45.36
CA ARG A 214 -49.24 -35.10 -46.67
C ARG A 214 -50.47 -35.95 -46.44
N PHE A 215 -51.61 -35.30 -46.39
CA PHE A 215 -52.89 -36.01 -46.60
C PHE A 215 -52.87 -36.57 -48.01
N TYR A 216 -52.59 -37.86 -48.13
CA TYR A 216 -52.92 -38.59 -49.38
C TYR A 216 -54.42 -38.65 -49.45
N GLN A 217 -55.01 -37.93 -50.39
CA GLN A 217 -56.38 -38.13 -50.78
C GLN A 217 -56.50 -39.52 -51.46
N ILE A 218 -57.13 -40.47 -50.78
CA ILE A 218 -57.48 -41.73 -51.40
C ILE A 218 -58.71 -41.46 -52.23
N GLU A 219 -58.58 -41.34 -53.57
CA GLU A 219 -59.68 -41.34 -54.50
C GLU A 219 -60.28 -42.75 -54.52
N VAL A 220 -61.44 -42.93 -53.92
CA VAL A 220 -62.17 -44.13 -53.98
C VAL A 220 -62.99 -44.04 -55.26
N SER A 221 -62.55 -44.74 -56.32
CA SER A 221 -63.34 -44.89 -57.55
C SER A 221 -64.67 -45.66 -57.27
N PRO A 222 -65.78 -45.16 -57.70
CA PRO A 222 -67.06 -45.85 -57.48
C PRO A 222 -67.11 -47.22 -58.23
N PRO A 223 -67.73 -48.24 -57.62
CA PRO A 223 -67.84 -49.54 -58.25
C PRO A 223 -68.70 -49.46 -59.50
N TYR A 224 -68.20 -50.03 -60.56
CA TYR A 224 -68.97 -50.21 -61.79
C TYR A 224 -70.16 -51.12 -61.50
N ILE A 225 -71.38 -50.58 -61.68
CA ILE A 225 -72.62 -51.38 -61.71
C ILE A 225 -72.85 -51.83 -63.13
N SER A 226 -72.69 -53.13 -63.40
CA SER A 226 -73.15 -53.78 -64.66
C SER A 226 -74.59 -54.10 -64.52
N VAL A 227 -75.43 -53.52 -65.36
CA VAL A 227 -76.87 -53.88 -65.47
C VAL A 227 -77.01 -54.77 -66.73
N PHE A 228 -77.52 -55.93 -66.49
CA PHE A 228 -78.10 -56.78 -67.49
C PHE A 228 -79.60 -56.77 -67.33
#